data_80d2a995fe56af2b6f265f1bae4ac887
#
_entry.id   80d2a995fe56af2b6f265f1bae4ac887
#
_cell.length_a   1.000
_cell.length_b   1.000
_cell.length_c   1.000
_cell.angle_alpha   90.00
_cell.angle_beta   90.00
_cell.angle_gamma   90.00
#
_symmetry.space_group_name_H-M   'P 1'
#
loop_
_entity.id
_entity.type
_entity.pdbx_description
1 polymer ?
#
loop_
_entity_poly.entity_id
_entity_poly.type
_entity_poly.pdbx_seq_one_letter_code
_entity_poly.pdbx_strand_id
1 'polypeptide(L)'
;MPVYPFFIARTAAHLALISSIFCSYANGEQEHGRKANRPNFVVMLADDLGWNDIGAFGNTKVHTPNLNKLASEGMCFDQAFLTSSSCSPSRASILTGRYPNQTDAEQLHWPIPESQKIFPERLKLAGYFVAAAGKWHLGEAMRERFSVVREVDTSGFQLPANSGVGANDKFAESSSGDDRSGCSEWVNLLRERDSQKPFFLWLAAVDPHRPYEDKISARPHPPEEVLLPPYHPDTDLVRQDYARYYDEIHRLDRFVGMVLDELEIQKAADNTVVIFLSDNGRPFPRDKTSLYDSGIRTPLIIRWPSTIKPASRCRQLVSAIDIAPTILALAGFPAGPSYVGKSFTSLLEGKEAPTRDAVFAEKNWHDYEDRSRAVRDHRFKYIVNHYADLPATPPADAARSDTFKEMQRLRAEGLLPETQSSCFLAPRPREELYDLKEDPHELRNIAGLPAHGDTLARLRAEYRQWRVRTREKTPRMRTPDEFDRVTGKPTPARIRPRWSKQKMIEEGVILP
;
A
#
# COMPACT_ATOMS: atom_id res chain seq x y z
N MET A 1 84.74 -22.12 22.12
CA MET A 1 83.33 -22.64 21.98
C MET A 1 82.50 -21.57 21.31
N PRO A 2 81.92 -21.83 20.18
CA PRO A 2 81.36 -20.80 19.30
C PRO A 2 79.94 -20.42 19.68
N VAL A 3 79.68 -19.12 19.65
CA VAL A 3 78.32 -18.52 19.76
C VAL A 3 77.80 -18.32 18.35
N TYR A 4 76.64 -18.90 18.06
CA TYR A 4 75.92 -18.76 16.77
C TYR A 4 75.13 -17.45 16.71
N PRO A 5 75.14 -16.73 15.57
CA PRO A 5 74.23 -15.65 15.31
C PRO A 5 73.05 -16.15 14.38
N PHE A 6 71.87 -16.31 14.93
CA PHE A 6 70.68 -16.53 14.16
C PHE A 6 69.54 -15.68 14.79
N PHE A 7 69.41 -14.44 14.35
CA PHE A 7 68.14 -13.67 14.53
C PHE A 7 68.27 -12.31 13.82
N ILE A 8 68.23 -12.25 12.50
CA ILE A 8 67.87 -11.06 11.74
C ILE A 8 67.48 -11.53 10.30
N ALA A 9 66.29 -12.13 10.08
CA ALA A 9 65.79 -12.37 8.75
C ALA A 9 64.25 -12.61 8.72
N ARG A 10 63.51 -12.15 9.73
CA ARG A 10 62.04 -12.33 9.74
C ARG A 10 61.19 -11.05 9.88
N THR A 11 61.81 -9.89 9.96
CA THR A 11 61.06 -8.60 10.10
C THR A 11 60.92 -7.81 8.82
N ALA A 12 61.58 -8.16 7.73
CA ALA A 12 61.45 -7.43 6.46
C ALA A 12 60.29 -7.93 5.56
N ALA A 13 59.80 -9.16 5.75
CA ALA A 13 58.74 -9.72 4.94
C ALA A 13 57.31 -9.29 5.38
N HIS A 14 57.14 -8.84 6.63
CA HIS A 14 55.83 -8.39 7.14
C HIS A 14 55.50 -6.92 6.88
N LEU A 15 56.51 -6.08 6.64
CA LEU A 15 56.31 -4.67 6.28
C LEU A 15 55.98 -4.46 4.79
N ALA A 16 56.40 -5.37 3.90
CA ALA A 16 56.08 -5.32 2.47
C ALA A 16 54.65 -5.78 2.18
N LEU A 17 54.03 -6.63 3.02
CA LEU A 17 52.64 -7.10 2.84
C LEU A 17 51.60 -6.09 3.36
N ILE A 18 51.96 -5.25 4.33
CA ILE A 18 51.05 -4.23 4.86
C ILE A 18 51.03 -3.01 3.94
N SER A 19 52.13 -2.68 3.25
CA SER A 19 52.14 -1.59 2.25
C SER A 19 51.35 -1.92 0.97
N SER A 20 51.25 -3.18 0.57
CA SER A 20 50.45 -3.58 -0.62
C SER A 20 48.96 -3.64 -0.34
N ILE A 21 48.50 -3.80 0.89
CA ILE A 21 47.11 -3.78 1.28
C ILE A 21 46.57 -2.32 1.40
N PHE A 22 47.42 -1.40 1.84
CA PHE A 22 47.01 0.03 1.88
C PHE A 22 47.07 0.73 0.53
N CYS A 23 47.84 0.26 -0.44
CA CYS A 23 47.87 0.81 -1.79
C CYS A 23 46.67 0.35 -2.65
N SER A 24 46.00 -0.76 -2.28
CA SER A 24 44.78 -1.22 -2.97
C SER A 24 43.49 -0.53 -2.51
N TYR A 25 43.52 0.17 -1.36
CA TYR A 25 42.39 0.98 -0.89
C TYR A 25 42.44 2.44 -1.35
N ALA A 26 43.58 2.92 -1.87
CA ALA A 26 43.73 4.30 -2.37
C ALA A 26 43.44 4.46 -3.88
N ASN A 27 43.30 3.37 -4.65
CA ASN A 27 42.96 3.42 -6.08
C ASN A 27 41.48 3.14 -6.39
N GLY A 28 40.61 3.29 -5.39
CA GLY A 28 39.14 3.22 -5.54
C GLY A 28 38.49 4.54 -5.94
N GLU A 29 39.26 5.62 -6.17
CA GLU A 29 38.75 6.91 -6.62
C GLU A 29 39.31 7.26 -8.01
N GLN A 30 38.85 6.59 -9.05
CA GLN A 30 38.80 7.13 -10.44
C GLN A 30 38.06 6.15 -11.36
N GLU A 31 36.76 5.89 -11.11
CA GLU A 31 35.81 5.62 -12.18
C GLU A 31 34.86 6.82 -12.36
N HIS A 32 35.44 7.98 -12.73
CA HIS A 32 34.71 9.08 -13.34
C HIS A 32 34.58 8.83 -14.84
N GLY A 33 33.74 7.84 -15.21
CA GLY A 33 33.59 7.48 -16.61
C GLY A 33 32.28 6.79 -16.92
N ARG A 34 31.22 7.44 -16.76
CA ARG A 34 29.82 7.45 -17.23
C ARG A 34 28.95 7.85 -16.04
N LYS A 35 28.44 9.08 -16.04
CA LYS A 35 27.17 9.36 -15.38
C LYS A 35 26.16 8.43 -16.07
N ALA A 36 26.03 7.20 -15.60
CA ALA A 36 24.91 6.37 -15.95
C ALA A 36 23.68 7.24 -15.68
N ASN A 37 22.87 7.46 -16.71
CA ASN A 37 21.70 8.32 -16.61
C ASN A 37 20.75 7.62 -15.61
N ARG A 38 20.86 7.97 -14.33
CA ARG A 38 20.08 7.35 -13.25
C ARG A 38 18.61 7.54 -13.55
N PRO A 39 17.78 6.51 -13.49
CA PRO A 39 16.36 6.66 -13.80
C PRO A 39 15.67 7.55 -12.78
N ASN A 40 14.70 8.31 -13.26
CA ASN A 40 13.75 9.00 -12.41
C ASN A 40 12.65 8.04 -11.96
N PHE A 41 11.95 8.37 -10.88
CA PHE A 41 10.87 7.58 -10.35
C PHE A 41 9.65 8.44 -10.06
N VAL A 42 8.49 8.00 -10.52
CA VAL A 42 7.18 8.56 -10.15
C VAL A 42 6.33 7.42 -9.60
N VAL A 43 5.95 7.51 -8.34
CA VAL A 43 4.99 6.60 -7.72
C VAL A 43 3.68 7.35 -7.57
N MET A 44 2.65 6.94 -8.31
CA MET A 44 1.29 7.43 -8.21
C MET A 44 0.46 6.46 -7.40
N LEU A 45 -0.12 6.92 -6.29
CA LEU A 45 -0.83 6.12 -5.33
C LEU A 45 -2.28 6.57 -5.23
N ALA A 46 -3.21 5.73 -5.64
CA ALA A 46 -4.64 5.93 -5.39
C ALA A 46 -4.96 5.64 -3.92
N ASP A 47 -6.02 6.28 -3.39
CA ASP A 47 -6.56 6.04 -2.07
C ASP A 47 -7.91 5.31 -2.20
N ASP A 48 -7.97 4.06 -1.78
CA ASP A 48 -9.19 3.23 -1.83
C ASP A 48 -9.61 2.73 -3.25
N LEU A 49 -8.67 2.48 -4.16
CA LEU A 49 -9.00 1.95 -5.49
C LEU A 49 -8.96 0.40 -5.51
N GLY A 50 -10.07 -0.21 -5.88
CA GLY A 50 -10.16 -1.66 -6.09
C GLY A 50 -9.25 -2.12 -7.24
N TRP A 51 -8.60 -3.28 -7.06
CA TRP A 51 -7.62 -3.80 -8.02
C TRP A 51 -8.17 -3.99 -9.43
N ASN A 52 -9.46 -4.31 -9.55
CA ASN A 52 -10.16 -4.57 -10.81
C ASN A 52 -11.11 -3.43 -11.21
N ASP A 53 -11.03 -2.25 -10.62
CA ASP A 53 -11.90 -1.12 -10.95
C ASP A 53 -11.26 -0.14 -11.95
N ILE A 54 -10.39 -0.66 -12.81
CA ILE A 54 -9.83 0.05 -13.96
C ILE A 54 -9.88 -0.81 -15.22
N GLY A 55 -9.94 -0.19 -16.39
CA GLY A 55 -10.09 -0.88 -17.67
C GLY A 55 -8.97 -1.89 -17.95
N ALA A 56 -7.72 -1.58 -17.61
CA ALA A 56 -6.56 -2.44 -17.79
C ALA A 56 -6.64 -3.76 -17.01
N PHE A 57 -7.47 -3.83 -15.95
CA PHE A 57 -7.70 -5.04 -15.14
C PHE A 57 -9.11 -5.63 -15.34
N GLY A 58 -9.83 -5.21 -16.39
CA GLY A 58 -11.05 -5.86 -16.88
C GLY A 58 -12.35 -5.12 -16.64
N ASN A 59 -12.38 -4.02 -15.87
CA ASN A 59 -13.58 -3.21 -15.74
C ASN A 59 -13.73 -2.23 -16.90
N THR A 60 -14.41 -2.66 -17.95
CA THR A 60 -14.65 -1.84 -19.15
C THR A 60 -15.75 -0.78 -18.96
N LYS A 61 -16.37 -0.74 -17.79
CA LYS A 61 -17.45 0.21 -17.47
C LYS A 61 -16.94 1.47 -16.78
N VAL A 62 -15.74 1.45 -16.26
CA VAL A 62 -15.10 2.62 -15.66
C VAL A 62 -14.23 3.35 -16.71
N HIS A 63 -14.32 4.67 -16.74
CA HIS A 63 -13.60 5.50 -17.71
C HIS A 63 -12.18 5.78 -17.23
N THR A 64 -11.19 4.96 -17.68
CA THR A 64 -9.79 5.08 -17.30
C THR A 64 -8.84 5.05 -18.51
N PRO A 65 -8.99 5.98 -19.48
CA PRO A 65 -8.19 5.96 -20.71
C PRO A 65 -6.69 6.15 -20.46
N ASN A 66 -6.30 6.96 -19.47
CA ASN A 66 -4.90 7.25 -19.18
C ASN A 66 -4.21 6.09 -18.45
N LEU A 67 -4.89 5.45 -17.50
CA LEU A 67 -4.42 4.22 -16.87
C LEU A 67 -4.34 3.07 -17.88
N ASN A 68 -5.28 2.99 -18.83
CA ASN A 68 -5.23 2.02 -19.91
C ASN A 68 -4.03 2.30 -20.84
N LYS A 69 -3.73 3.58 -21.16
CA LYS A 69 -2.53 3.99 -21.89
C LYS A 69 -1.28 3.58 -21.14
N LEU A 70 -1.17 3.91 -19.83
CA LEU A 70 -0.04 3.52 -18.99
C LEU A 70 0.18 2.01 -19.01
N ALA A 71 -0.88 1.22 -18.92
CA ALA A 71 -0.83 -0.24 -18.99
C ALA A 71 -0.40 -0.76 -20.36
N SER A 72 -0.85 -0.13 -21.45
CA SER A 72 -0.48 -0.50 -22.82
C SER A 72 0.98 -0.17 -23.14
N GLU A 73 1.58 0.80 -22.47
CA GLU A 73 2.98 1.20 -22.59
C GLU A 73 3.90 0.53 -21.57
N GLY A 74 3.34 -0.20 -20.59
CA GLY A 74 4.04 -0.81 -19.47
C GLY A 74 3.73 -2.29 -19.26
N MET A 75 3.91 -2.70 -18.00
CA MET A 75 3.63 -4.05 -17.51
C MET A 75 2.56 -3.99 -16.41
N CYS A 76 1.51 -4.82 -16.56
CA CYS A 76 0.51 -5.05 -15.51
C CYS A 76 0.90 -6.27 -14.66
N PHE A 77 0.79 -6.15 -13.35
CA PHE A 77 1.04 -7.24 -12.41
C PHE A 77 -0.30 -7.83 -11.95
N ASP A 78 -0.58 -9.07 -12.39
CA ASP A 78 -1.84 -9.75 -12.07
C ASP A 78 -1.94 -10.21 -10.61
N GLN A 79 -0.80 -10.30 -9.91
CA GLN A 79 -0.67 -10.89 -8.58
C GLN A 79 0.13 -9.95 -7.65
N ALA A 80 -0.27 -8.67 -7.57
CA ALA A 80 0.33 -7.69 -6.66
C ALA A 80 -0.55 -7.49 -5.41
N PHE A 81 0.07 -7.55 -4.22
CA PHE A 81 -0.64 -7.54 -2.95
C PHE A 81 -0.05 -6.55 -1.95
N LEU A 82 -0.93 -5.88 -1.25
CA LEU A 82 -0.62 -5.03 -0.11
C LEU A 82 -0.36 -5.90 1.14
N THR A 83 0.37 -5.34 2.09
CA THR A 83 0.58 -5.97 3.40
C THR A 83 -0.46 -5.59 4.44
N SER A 84 -1.29 -4.60 4.13
CA SER A 84 -2.43 -4.17 4.92
C SER A 84 -3.41 -3.43 4.04
N SER A 85 -4.71 -3.62 4.27
CA SER A 85 -5.78 -2.85 3.64
C SER A 85 -6.18 -1.68 4.54
N SER A 86 -5.23 -0.77 4.78
CA SER A 86 -5.41 0.40 5.65
C SER A 86 -4.41 1.49 5.25
N CYS A 87 -4.88 2.72 5.04
CA CYS A 87 -4.14 3.80 4.38
C CYS A 87 -2.73 4.04 4.96
N SER A 88 -2.59 4.56 6.21
CA SER A 88 -1.26 4.88 6.75
C SER A 88 -0.39 3.65 6.97
N PRO A 89 -0.86 2.47 7.45
CA PRO A 89 -0.04 1.27 7.56
C PRO A 89 0.46 0.73 6.22
N SER A 90 -0.38 0.77 5.18
CA SER A 90 0.01 0.35 3.82
C SER A 90 1.08 1.29 3.25
N ARG A 91 0.89 2.60 3.34
CA ARG A 91 1.86 3.62 2.91
C ARG A 91 3.19 3.48 3.66
N ALA A 92 3.14 3.26 4.98
CA ALA A 92 4.32 2.98 5.78
C ALA A 92 5.05 1.73 5.30
N SER A 93 4.33 0.65 5.01
CA SER A 93 4.92 -0.59 4.48
C SER A 93 5.61 -0.40 3.13
N ILE A 94 4.99 0.32 2.20
CA ILE A 94 5.58 0.61 0.88
C ILE A 94 6.90 1.38 1.03
N LEU A 95 6.92 2.44 1.85
CA LEU A 95 8.10 3.30 2.01
C LEU A 95 9.22 2.65 2.81
N THR A 96 8.90 1.83 3.81
CA THR A 96 9.88 1.14 4.64
C THR A 96 10.35 -0.19 4.07
N GLY A 97 9.59 -0.79 3.13
CA GLY A 97 9.82 -2.15 2.65
C GLY A 97 9.66 -3.21 3.74
N ARG A 98 8.76 -2.98 4.73
CA ARG A 98 8.51 -3.81 5.91
C ARG A 98 7.03 -4.09 6.11
N TYR A 99 6.73 -5.19 6.80
CA TYR A 99 5.36 -5.46 7.23
C TYR A 99 4.90 -4.45 8.30
N PRO A 100 3.58 -4.16 8.41
CA PRO A 100 3.07 -3.18 9.37
C PRO A 100 3.56 -3.41 10.80
N ASN A 101 3.54 -4.65 11.29
CA ASN A 101 4.01 -5.01 12.64
C ASN A 101 5.53 -4.73 12.90
N GLN A 102 6.28 -4.37 11.87
CA GLN A 102 7.71 -4.03 11.95
C GLN A 102 7.96 -2.52 11.81
N THR A 103 6.92 -1.73 11.59
CA THR A 103 7.03 -0.27 11.31
C THR A 103 6.78 0.59 12.54
N ASP A 104 6.21 0.04 13.61
CA ASP A 104 5.63 0.76 14.75
C ASP A 104 4.55 1.80 14.32
N ALA A 105 3.98 1.60 13.13
CA ALA A 105 2.90 2.38 12.53
C ALA A 105 1.81 1.43 11.96
N GLU A 106 1.55 0.31 12.66
CA GLU A 106 0.64 -0.75 12.22
C GLU A 106 -0.84 -0.43 12.37
N GLN A 107 -1.21 0.60 13.13
CA GLN A 107 -2.59 1.07 13.27
C GLN A 107 -2.84 2.32 12.44
N LEU A 108 -4.09 2.52 12.03
CA LEU A 108 -4.48 3.72 11.29
C LEU A 108 -4.08 5.00 12.06
N HIS A 109 -3.56 5.99 11.34
CA HIS A 109 -3.10 7.28 11.83
C HIS A 109 -1.85 7.26 12.72
N TRP A 110 -1.28 6.11 13.03
CA TRP A 110 0.01 6.10 13.71
C TRP A 110 1.10 6.62 12.77
N PRO A 111 1.84 7.66 13.16
CA PRO A 111 2.92 8.18 12.35
C PRO A 111 4.09 7.19 12.30
N ILE A 112 4.80 7.18 11.20
CA ILE A 112 6.08 6.44 11.10
C ILE A 112 7.06 7.08 12.08
N PRO A 113 7.64 6.31 13.05
CA PRO A 113 8.60 6.85 13.99
C PRO A 113 9.89 7.30 13.28
N GLU A 114 10.57 8.30 13.84
CA GLU A 114 11.83 8.81 13.31
C GLU A 114 12.92 7.73 13.18
N SER A 115 12.90 6.72 14.04
CA SER A 115 13.83 5.58 14.01
C SER A 115 13.70 4.70 12.77
N GLN A 116 12.56 4.72 12.08
CA GLN A 116 12.35 3.94 10.88
C GLN A 116 13.07 4.56 9.67
N LYS A 117 13.65 3.70 8.84
CA LYS A 117 14.28 4.08 7.57
C LYS A 117 13.30 3.91 6.43
N ILE A 118 13.18 4.94 5.59
CA ILE A 118 12.39 4.91 4.36
C ILE A 118 13.31 5.02 3.14
N PHE A 119 12.96 4.37 2.03
CA PHE A 119 13.86 4.37 0.86
C PHE A 119 14.04 5.76 0.21
N PRO A 120 13.07 6.70 0.24
CA PRO A 120 13.26 8.04 -0.32
C PRO A 120 14.43 8.80 0.32
N GLU A 121 14.66 8.61 1.63
CA GLU A 121 15.82 9.20 2.31
C GLU A 121 17.15 8.79 1.66
N ARG A 122 17.28 7.52 1.26
CA ARG A 122 18.49 7.03 0.59
C ARG A 122 18.67 7.65 -0.80
N LEU A 123 17.57 7.85 -1.52
CA LEU A 123 17.60 8.54 -2.82
C LEU A 123 18.02 10.02 -2.64
N LYS A 124 17.47 10.71 -1.62
CA LYS A 124 17.85 12.10 -1.28
C LYS A 124 19.35 12.21 -0.97
N LEU A 125 19.88 11.31 -0.13
CA LEU A 125 21.31 11.26 0.20
C LEU A 125 22.19 10.98 -1.05
N ALA A 126 21.63 10.28 -2.05
CA ALA A 126 22.30 10.01 -3.32
C ALA A 126 22.16 11.14 -4.37
N GLY A 127 21.59 12.29 -3.98
CA GLY A 127 21.48 13.47 -4.83
C GLY A 127 20.22 13.56 -5.69
N TYR A 128 19.23 12.71 -5.46
CA TYR A 128 17.91 12.84 -6.08
C TYR A 128 17.16 14.05 -5.50
N PHE A 129 16.37 14.73 -6.34
CA PHE A 129 15.28 15.57 -5.87
C PHE A 129 14.15 14.64 -5.41
N VAL A 130 13.83 14.65 -4.12
CA VAL A 130 12.84 13.76 -3.51
C VAL A 130 11.66 14.57 -3.02
N ALA A 131 10.48 14.37 -3.59
CA ALA A 131 9.33 15.20 -3.23
C ALA A 131 8.02 14.39 -3.16
N ALA A 132 7.05 14.95 -2.44
CA ALA A 132 5.72 14.38 -2.29
C ALA A 132 4.64 15.43 -2.51
N ALA A 133 3.53 15.03 -3.14
CA ALA A 133 2.33 15.86 -3.26
C ALA A 133 1.06 15.03 -3.01
N GLY A 134 0.04 15.67 -2.44
CA GLY A 134 -1.26 15.09 -2.15
C GLY A 134 -1.41 14.55 -0.73
N LYS A 135 -2.05 13.42 -0.54
CA LYS A 135 -2.29 12.82 0.79
C LYS A 135 -1.00 12.34 1.43
N TRP A 136 -0.57 12.99 2.51
CA TRP A 136 0.67 12.61 3.21
C TRP A 136 0.50 11.38 4.09
N HIS A 137 -0.21 11.51 5.19
CA HIS A 137 -0.60 10.43 6.11
C HIS A 137 0.55 9.53 6.65
N LEU A 138 1.76 10.08 6.79
CA LEU A 138 2.99 9.37 7.18
C LEU A 138 3.58 9.87 8.51
N GLY A 139 3.07 10.99 9.01
CA GLY A 139 3.58 11.67 10.21
C GLY A 139 4.61 12.75 9.88
N GLU A 140 4.79 13.67 10.84
CA GLU A 140 5.61 14.87 10.68
C GLU A 140 7.10 14.54 10.54
N ALA A 141 7.61 13.58 11.33
CA ALA A 141 9.01 13.18 11.32
C ALA A 141 9.53 12.71 9.94
N MET A 142 8.63 12.28 9.04
CA MET A 142 9.02 11.83 7.71
C MET A 142 9.17 12.99 6.70
N ARG A 143 8.66 14.19 6.99
CA ARG A 143 8.75 15.33 6.05
C ARG A 143 10.17 15.74 5.75
N GLU A 144 11.03 15.76 6.75
CA GLU A 144 12.44 16.13 6.60
C GLU A 144 13.24 15.17 5.70
N ARG A 145 12.72 13.95 5.50
CA ARG A 145 13.32 12.96 4.58
C ARG A 145 13.06 13.27 3.10
N PHE A 146 12.18 14.23 2.82
CA PHE A 146 11.88 14.76 1.50
C PHE A 146 12.50 16.14 1.30
N SER A 147 12.69 16.58 0.06
CA SER A 147 13.12 17.94 -0.29
C SER A 147 11.94 18.90 -0.23
N VAL A 148 10.76 18.43 -0.68
CA VAL A 148 9.50 19.17 -0.71
C VAL A 148 8.36 18.23 -0.37
N VAL A 149 7.41 18.68 0.45
CA VAL A 149 6.14 17.99 0.70
C VAL A 149 5.01 19.01 0.55
N ARG A 150 4.12 18.78 -0.43
CA ARG A 150 2.90 19.55 -0.68
C ARG A 150 1.70 18.70 -0.31
N GLU A 151 1.34 18.74 0.95
CA GLU A 151 0.17 18.00 1.44
C GLU A 151 -1.10 18.75 1.04
N VAL A 152 -2.09 18.02 0.55
CA VAL A 152 -3.46 18.53 0.44
C VAL A 152 -3.99 18.81 1.85
N ASP A 153 -4.73 19.89 2.02
CA ASP A 153 -5.32 20.22 3.31
C ASP A 153 -6.28 19.10 3.74
N THR A 154 -5.80 18.27 4.65
CA THR A 154 -6.58 17.21 5.29
C THR A 154 -7.02 17.61 6.70
N SER A 155 -6.99 18.90 7.03
CA SER A 155 -7.42 19.39 8.35
C SER A 155 -8.86 19.00 8.66
N GLY A 156 -9.70 18.86 7.65
CA GLY A 156 -11.04 18.28 7.73
C GLY A 156 -11.08 16.84 8.24
N PHE A 157 -9.99 16.07 8.13
CA PHE A 157 -9.88 14.74 8.76
C PHE A 157 -9.52 14.81 10.26
N GLN A 158 -9.12 15.98 10.75
CA GLN A 158 -8.75 16.22 12.16
C GLN A 158 -9.93 16.87 12.89
N LEU A 159 -10.88 16.08 13.36
CA LEU A 159 -12.02 16.62 14.07
C LEU A 159 -11.71 16.95 15.53
N PRO A 160 -12.26 18.07 16.07
CA PRO A 160 -12.39 18.24 17.49
C PRO A 160 -13.20 17.10 18.11
N ALA A 161 -12.80 16.68 19.29
CA ALA A 161 -13.33 15.52 19.99
C ALA A 161 -14.87 15.45 20.12
N ASN A 162 -15.58 16.57 20.04
CA ASN A 162 -17.02 16.69 20.33
C ASN A 162 -17.86 17.14 19.12
N SER A 163 -17.34 17.07 17.89
CA SER A 163 -18.07 17.67 16.76
C SER A 163 -19.30 16.90 16.28
N GLY A 164 -19.44 15.61 16.66
CA GLY A 164 -20.55 14.76 16.18
C GLY A 164 -20.55 14.47 14.67
N VAL A 165 -19.62 15.10 13.92
CA VAL A 165 -19.45 15.05 12.47
C VAL A 165 -18.26 14.18 12.12
N GLY A 166 -18.30 13.40 11.06
CA GLY A 166 -17.20 12.55 10.61
C GLY A 166 -16.02 13.39 10.07
N ALA A 167 -14.79 12.91 10.20
CA ALA A 167 -13.60 13.57 9.66
C ALA A 167 -13.73 13.84 8.14
N ASN A 168 -14.32 12.89 7.44
CA ASN A 168 -14.57 12.99 6.01
C ASN A 168 -15.58 14.08 5.64
N ASP A 169 -16.56 14.33 6.51
CA ASP A 169 -17.59 15.35 6.26
C ASP A 169 -16.99 16.77 6.27
N LYS A 170 -16.03 17.06 7.19
CA LYS A 170 -15.33 18.35 7.20
C LYS A 170 -14.34 18.51 6.06
N PHE A 171 -13.69 17.44 5.62
CA PHE A 171 -12.88 17.48 4.41
C PHE A 171 -13.75 17.82 3.19
N ALA A 172 -14.95 17.26 3.13
CA ALA A 172 -15.94 17.59 2.12
C ALA A 172 -16.39 19.06 2.15
N GLU A 173 -16.43 19.68 3.33
CA GLU A 173 -16.76 21.10 3.50
C GLU A 173 -15.60 22.05 3.17
N SER A 174 -14.34 21.60 3.35
CA SER A 174 -13.14 22.44 3.21
C SER A 174 -12.53 22.41 1.81
N SER A 175 -12.84 21.44 0.98
CA SER A 175 -12.29 21.28 -0.37
C SER A 175 -13.37 20.79 -1.35
N SER A 176 -13.26 21.21 -2.60
CA SER A 176 -14.18 20.83 -3.68
C SER A 176 -13.46 20.74 -5.03
N GLY A 177 -14.07 20.04 -5.97
CA GLY A 177 -13.53 19.90 -7.32
C GLY A 177 -12.13 19.24 -7.34
N ASP A 178 -11.25 19.76 -8.14
CA ASP A 178 -9.91 19.19 -8.36
C ASP A 178 -9.02 19.21 -7.12
N ASP A 179 -9.16 20.17 -6.24
CA ASP A 179 -8.38 20.25 -4.99
C ASP A 179 -8.70 19.08 -4.05
N ARG A 180 -9.94 18.62 -4.05
CA ARG A 180 -10.38 17.46 -3.26
C ARG A 180 -9.78 16.14 -3.73
N SER A 181 -9.39 16.04 -5.00
CA SER A 181 -8.73 14.85 -5.54
C SER A 181 -7.40 14.52 -4.84
N GLY A 182 -6.77 15.53 -4.22
CA GLY A 182 -5.39 15.47 -3.72
C GLY A 182 -4.32 15.49 -4.82
N CYS A 183 -4.72 15.70 -6.08
CA CYS A 183 -3.83 15.59 -7.24
C CYS A 183 -3.43 16.96 -7.84
N SER A 184 -4.04 18.07 -7.41
CA SER A 184 -3.87 19.40 -8.01
C SER A 184 -2.40 19.87 -8.06
N GLU A 185 -1.57 19.46 -7.08
CA GLU A 185 -0.16 19.83 -7.01
C GLU A 185 0.81 18.87 -7.75
N TRP A 186 0.34 17.79 -8.35
CA TRP A 186 1.20 16.77 -8.96
C TRP A 186 2.04 17.33 -10.11
N VAL A 187 1.39 18.01 -11.05
CA VAL A 187 2.06 18.59 -12.22
C VAL A 187 2.94 19.78 -11.83
N ASN A 188 2.46 20.62 -10.89
CA ASN A 188 3.23 21.77 -10.41
C ASN A 188 4.55 21.30 -9.78
N LEU A 189 4.51 20.26 -8.94
CA LEU A 189 5.71 19.70 -8.33
C LEU A 189 6.70 19.18 -9.38
N LEU A 190 6.19 18.54 -10.45
CA LEU A 190 7.01 18.03 -11.55
C LEU A 190 7.64 19.18 -12.36
N ARG A 191 6.95 20.32 -12.56
CA ARG A 191 7.45 21.50 -13.29
C ARG A 191 8.51 22.28 -12.53
N GLU A 192 8.36 22.37 -11.20
CA GLU A 192 9.23 23.21 -10.36
C GLU A 192 10.49 22.48 -9.87
N ARG A 193 10.62 21.17 -10.15
CA ARG A 193 11.80 20.41 -9.76
C ARG A 193 13.08 20.91 -10.42
N ASP A 194 14.21 20.70 -9.78
CA ASP A 194 15.53 20.90 -10.39
C ASP A 194 15.73 19.90 -11.55
N SER A 195 15.68 20.39 -12.78
CA SER A 195 15.80 19.56 -13.99
C SER A 195 17.19 18.91 -14.18
N GLN A 196 18.21 19.36 -13.42
CA GLN A 196 19.57 18.82 -13.49
C GLN A 196 19.77 17.62 -12.57
N LYS A 197 18.79 17.30 -11.71
CA LYS A 197 18.86 16.16 -10.79
C LYS A 197 17.91 15.05 -11.22
N PRO A 198 18.30 13.80 -11.03
CA PRO A 198 17.32 12.72 -11.05
C PRO A 198 16.31 12.96 -9.93
N PHE A 199 15.09 12.49 -10.11
CA PHE A 199 14.01 12.75 -9.16
C PHE A 199 13.25 11.49 -8.73
N PHE A 200 12.70 11.56 -7.53
CA PHE A 200 11.70 10.65 -7.01
C PHE A 200 10.48 11.46 -6.56
N LEU A 201 9.32 11.16 -7.12
CA LEU A 201 8.06 11.79 -6.75
C LEU A 201 7.12 10.75 -6.14
N TRP A 202 6.57 11.07 -4.96
CA TRP A 202 5.48 10.37 -4.30
C TRP A 202 4.21 11.17 -4.50
N LEU A 203 3.39 10.78 -5.46
CA LEU A 203 2.17 11.46 -5.87
C LEU A 203 0.98 10.66 -5.35
N ALA A 204 0.43 11.07 -4.20
CA ALA A 204 -0.61 10.33 -3.52
C ALA A 204 -1.95 11.07 -3.60
N ALA A 205 -2.93 10.45 -4.25
CA ALA A 205 -4.28 10.97 -4.35
C ALA A 205 -5.04 10.89 -3.02
N VAL A 206 -6.14 11.60 -2.93
CA VAL A 206 -7.26 11.32 -2.04
C VAL A 206 -8.29 10.47 -2.80
N ASP A 207 -8.45 10.69 -4.10
CA ASP A 207 -9.36 9.89 -4.93
C ASP A 207 -8.92 8.41 -5.01
N PRO A 208 -9.90 7.49 -5.06
CA PRO A 208 -11.36 7.66 -4.95
C PRO A 208 -11.93 7.44 -3.52
N HIS A 209 -11.25 7.95 -2.48
CA HIS A 209 -11.69 7.86 -1.08
C HIS A 209 -12.99 8.65 -0.84
N ARG A 210 -13.87 8.10 0.03
CA ARG A 210 -15.09 8.79 0.46
C ARG A 210 -14.81 10.09 1.23
N PRO A 211 -15.78 11.04 1.28
CA PRO A 211 -17.09 11.05 0.63
C PRO A 211 -16.99 11.49 -0.84
N TYR A 212 -17.92 11.03 -1.66
CA TYR A 212 -17.95 11.35 -3.08
C TYR A 212 -18.63 12.70 -3.33
N GLU A 213 -18.17 13.40 -4.38
CA GLU A 213 -18.80 14.62 -4.85
C GLU A 213 -19.80 14.33 -5.98
N ASP A 214 -20.88 15.08 -6.01
CA ASP A 214 -21.79 15.06 -7.15
C ASP A 214 -21.22 15.93 -8.30
N LYS A 215 -21.44 15.49 -9.55
CA LYS A 215 -21.16 16.27 -10.78
C LYS A 215 -19.67 16.60 -11.03
N ILE A 216 -18.76 15.81 -10.50
CA ILE A 216 -17.32 15.99 -10.76
C ILE A 216 -16.88 15.53 -12.15
N SER A 217 -17.66 14.66 -12.79
CA SER A 217 -17.42 14.16 -14.13
C SER A 217 -18.31 14.86 -15.15
N ALA A 218 -17.70 15.35 -16.24
CA ALA A 218 -18.48 15.83 -17.40
C ALA A 218 -19.22 14.68 -18.11
N ARG A 219 -18.85 13.44 -17.82
CA ARG A 219 -19.47 12.21 -18.32
C ARG A 219 -19.67 11.25 -17.15
N PRO A 220 -20.74 11.44 -16.34
CA PRO A 220 -21.03 10.58 -15.19
C PRO A 220 -21.26 9.12 -15.62
N HIS A 221 -20.91 8.19 -14.74
CA HIS A 221 -21.18 6.78 -14.96
C HIS A 221 -22.65 6.46 -14.67
N PRO A 222 -23.36 5.78 -15.61
CA PRO A 222 -24.74 5.37 -15.36
C PRO A 222 -24.77 4.27 -14.27
N PRO A 223 -25.65 4.39 -13.26
CA PRO A 223 -25.77 3.37 -12.20
C PRO A 223 -26.07 1.97 -12.72
N GLU A 224 -26.87 1.87 -13.80
CA GLU A 224 -27.24 0.60 -14.44
C GLU A 224 -26.06 -0.12 -15.11
N GLU A 225 -24.97 0.58 -15.42
CA GLU A 225 -23.81 0.00 -16.07
C GLU A 225 -22.69 -0.44 -15.09
N VAL A 226 -22.77 -0.09 -13.80
CA VAL A 226 -21.72 -0.45 -12.85
C VAL A 226 -21.65 -1.96 -12.62
N LEU A 227 -20.44 -2.47 -12.42
CA LEU A 227 -20.19 -3.87 -12.11
C LEU A 227 -20.13 -4.05 -10.58
N LEU A 228 -21.13 -4.74 -10.04
CA LEU A 228 -21.18 -5.07 -8.61
C LEU A 228 -20.51 -6.43 -8.33
N PRO A 229 -19.71 -6.56 -7.28
CA PRO A 229 -19.25 -7.86 -6.84
C PRO A 229 -20.41 -8.66 -6.20
N PRO A 230 -20.36 -10.01 -6.23
CA PRO A 230 -21.48 -10.84 -5.75
C PRO A 230 -21.75 -10.73 -4.24
N TYR A 231 -20.84 -10.16 -3.47
CA TYR A 231 -20.98 -9.92 -2.03
C TYR A 231 -21.62 -8.57 -1.68
N HIS A 232 -22.07 -7.79 -2.66
CA HIS A 232 -22.89 -6.60 -2.45
C HIS A 232 -24.29 -6.79 -3.05
N PRO A 233 -25.35 -6.24 -2.42
CA PRO A 233 -26.70 -6.34 -2.96
C PRO A 233 -26.83 -5.51 -4.24
N ASP A 234 -27.59 -6.05 -5.17
CA ASP A 234 -27.91 -5.36 -6.42
C ASP A 234 -29.18 -4.55 -6.25
N THR A 235 -29.06 -3.30 -5.79
CA THR A 235 -30.15 -2.34 -5.63
C THR A 235 -29.74 -1.00 -6.23
N ASP A 236 -30.71 -0.16 -6.56
CA ASP A 236 -30.48 1.16 -7.13
C ASP A 236 -29.58 2.02 -6.24
N LEU A 237 -29.73 1.91 -4.92
CA LEU A 237 -28.94 2.66 -3.95
C LEU A 237 -27.46 2.27 -4.00
N VAL A 238 -27.18 0.96 -4.08
CA VAL A 238 -25.81 0.44 -4.18
C VAL A 238 -25.21 0.79 -5.54
N ARG A 239 -25.98 0.68 -6.62
CA ARG A 239 -25.52 1.06 -7.97
C ARG A 239 -25.17 2.54 -8.05
N GLN A 240 -25.96 3.43 -7.46
CA GLN A 240 -25.65 4.87 -7.38
C GLN A 240 -24.37 5.15 -6.59
N ASP A 241 -24.15 4.45 -5.46
CA ASP A 241 -22.94 4.58 -4.66
C ASP A 241 -21.69 4.18 -5.48
N TYR A 242 -21.77 3.09 -6.26
CA TYR A 242 -20.71 2.66 -7.17
C TYR A 242 -20.50 3.62 -8.36
N ALA A 243 -21.56 4.19 -8.92
CA ALA A 243 -21.44 5.14 -10.02
C ALA A 243 -20.64 6.39 -9.61
N ARG A 244 -20.91 6.93 -8.40
CA ARG A 244 -20.14 8.05 -7.83
C ARG A 244 -18.68 7.66 -7.60
N TYR A 245 -18.42 6.47 -7.08
CA TYR A 245 -17.07 5.94 -6.93
C TYR A 245 -16.32 5.86 -8.27
N TYR A 246 -16.98 5.44 -9.35
CA TYR A 246 -16.39 5.43 -10.69
C TYR A 246 -16.09 6.84 -11.23
N ASP A 247 -16.90 7.83 -10.87
CA ASP A 247 -16.64 9.23 -11.24
C ASP A 247 -15.37 9.77 -10.56
N GLU A 248 -15.13 9.42 -9.29
CA GLU A 248 -13.86 9.76 -8.59
C GLU A 248 -12.65 9.07 -9.25
N ILE A 249 -12.77 7.81 -9.67
CA ILE A 249 -11.73 7.10 -10.41
C ILE A 249 -11.44 7.81 -11.74
N HIS A 250 -12.45 8.26 -12.45
CA HIS A 250 -12.28 9.00 -13.71
C HIS A 250 -11.55 10.32 -13.49
N ARG A 251 -11.82 11.04 -12.37
CA ARG A 251 -11.06 12.24 -12.00
C ARG A 251 -9.60 11.92 -11.74
N LEU A 252 -9.30 10.90 -10.96
CA LEU A 252 -7.93 10.41 -10.72
C LEU A 252 -7.22 10.08 -12.05
N ASP A 253 -7.88 9.34 -12.95
CA ASP A 253 -7.32 8.96 -14.25
C ASP A 253 -6.90 10.18 -15.08
N ARG A 254 -7.67 11.25 -15.04
CA ARG A 254 -7.33 12.52 -15.70
C ARG A 254 -6.00 13.09 -15.17
N PHE A 255 -5.79 13.10 -13.86
CA PHE A 255 -4.54 13.57 -13.25
C PHE A 255 -3.34 12.66 -13.57
N VAL A 256 -3.55 11.34 -13.64
CA VAL A 256 -2.53 10.42 -14.15
C VAL A 256 -2.12 10.81 -15.57
N GLY A 257 -3.09 11.11 -16.45
CA GLY A 257 -2.82 11.58 -17.81
C GLY A 257 -1.98 12.86 -17.83
N MET A 258 -2.34 13.86 -17.02
CA MET A 258 -1.61 15.11 -16.93
C MET A 258 -0.13 14.93 -16.50
N VAL A 259 0.15 13.99 -15.58
CA VAL A 259 1.53 13.66 -15.19
C VAL A 259 2.29 12.99 -16.33
N LEU A 260 1.67 12.05 -17.04
CA LEU A 260 2.29 11.37 -18.18
C LEU A 260 2.61 12.37 -19.31
N ASP A 261 1.68 13.24 -19.62
CA ASP A 261 1.87 14.28 -20.66
C ASP A 261 2.98 15.27 -20.26
N GLU A 262 3.06 15.66 -18.99
CA GLU A 262 4.12 16.55 -18.51
C GLU A 262 5.50 15.90 -18.61
N LEU A 263 5.62 14.58 -18.32
CA LEU A 263 6.87 13.84 -18.51
C LEU A 263 7.31 13.83 -19.99
N GLU A 264 6.37 13.70 -20.92
CA GLU A 264 6.66 13.78 -22.38
C GLU A 264 7.10 15.20 -22.79
N ILE A 265 6.37 16.25 -22.32
CA ILE A 265 6.72 17.66 -22.58
C ILE A 265 8.15 17.96 -22.13
N GLN A 266 8.55 17.45 -20.97
CA GLN A 266 9.88 17.62 -20.40
C GLN A 266 10.93 16.69 -20.98
N LYS A 267 10.57 15.80 -21.92
CA LYS A 267 11.45 14.74 -22.49
C LYS A 267 12.10 13.88 -21.41
N ALA A 268 11.39 13.65 -20.31
CA ALA A 268 11.83 12.84 -19.19
C ALA A 268 11.23 11.44 -19.21
N ALA A 269 10.22 11.18 -20.04
CA ALA A 269 9.42 9.97 -20.05
C ALA A 269 10.24 8.69 -20.23
N ASP A 270 11.20 8.68 -21.17
CA ASP A 270 12.03 7.50 -21.50
C ASP A 270 12.94 7.08 -20.34
N ASN A 271 13.38 8.03 -19.51
CA ASN A 271 14.25 7.78 -18.36
C ASN A 271 13.48 7.80 -17.02
N THR A 272 12.16 7.67 -17.05
CA THR A 272 11.33 7.67 -15.85
C THR A 272 10.61 6.34 -15.66
N VAL A 273 10.83 5.70 -14.51
CA VAL A 273 10.04 4.57 -14.05
C VAL A 273 8.77 5.12 -13.41
N VAL A 274 7.63 4.90 -14.05
CA VAL A 274 6.31 5.28 -13.54
C VAL A 274 5.66 4.05 -12.92
N ILE A 275 5.27 4.14 -11.66
CA ILE A 275 4.61 3.08 -10.89
C ILE A 275 3.25 3.60 -10.45
N PHE A 276 2.18 2.89 -10.79
CA PHE A 276 0.83 3.17 -10.32
C PHE A 276 0.32 2.00 -9.48
N LEU A 277 -0.26 2.30 -8.31
CA LEU A 277 -0.92 1.32 -7.44
C LEU A 277 -1.94 2.01 -6.53
N SER A 278 -2.70 1.21 -5.75
CA SER A 278 -3.56 1.70 -4.66
C SER A 278 -2.99 1.30 -3.30
N ASP A 279 -3.32 2.05 -2.24
CA ASP A 279 -2.91 1.76 -0.87
C ASP A 279 -3.82 0.77 -0.13
N ASN A 280 -5.05 0.57 -0.60
CA ASN A 280 -5.99 -0.47 -0.12
C ASN A 280 -7.09 -0.73 -1.17
N GLY A 281 -7.99 -1.67 -0.87
CA GLY A 281 -9.15 -1.96 -1.71
C GLY A 281 -10.20 -0.86 -1.64
N ARG A 282 -11.26 -1.01 -2.46
CA ARG A 282 -12.35 -0.02 -2.60
C ARG A 282 -13.01 0.31 -1.25
N PRO A 283 -13.54 1.53 -1.06
CA PRO A 283 -14.11 1.98 0.23
C PRO A 283 -15.55 1.47 0.42
N PHE A 284 -15.71 0.17 0.35
CA PHE A 284 -16.99 -0.54 0.48
C PHE A 284 -16.90 -1.64 1.55
N PRO A 285 -18.05 -2.09 2.09
CA PRO A 285 -18.07 -3.21 3.02
C PRO A 285 -17.38 -4.44 2.43
N ARG A 286 -16.63 -5.18 3.28
CA ARG A 286 -15.88 -6.38 2.90
C ARG A 286 -14.63 -6.14 2.01
N ASP A 287 -14.41 -4.94 1.51
CA ASP A 287 -13.26 -4.57 0.70
C ASP A 287 -12.18 -3.89 1.55
N LYS A 288 -12.20 -2.56 1.73
CA LYS A 288 -11.27 -1.83 2.62
C LYS A 288 -11.26 -2.44 4.02
N THR A 289 -10.08 -2.53 4.63
CA THR A 289 -9.80 -3.17 5.92
C THR A 289 -9.99 -4.69 5.96
N SER A 290 -10.31 -5.36 4.86
CA SER A 290 -10.38 -6.82 4.83
C SER A 290 -9.06 -7.44 4.35
N LEU A 291 -8.89 -8.75 4.57
CA LEU A 291 -7.76 -9.53 4.06
C LEU A 291 -8.15 -10.40 2.85
N TYR A 292 -9.34 -10.22 2.31
CA TYR A 292 -9.76 -10.80 1.03
C TYR A 292 -8.99 -10.14 -0.11
N ASP A 293 -8.93 -10.77 -1.30
CA ASP A 293 -8.27 -10.18 -2.47
C ASP A 293 -8.88 -8.81 -2.81
N SER A 294 -10.17 -8.61 -2.56
CA SER A 294 -10.84 -7.33 -2.73
C SER A 294 -10.28 -6.20 -1.85
N GLY A 295 -9.69 -6.53 -0.71
CA GLY A 295 -9.06 -5.56 0.20
C GLY A 295 -7.55 -5.41 -0.02
N ILE A 296 -6.82 -6.50 -0.27
CA ILE A 296 -5.35 -6.49 -0.29
C ILE A 296 -4.73 -6.61 -1.68
N ARG A 297 -5.44 -7.04 -2.71
CA ARG A 297 -4.91 -7.02 -4.08
C ARG A 297 -4.96 -5.59 -4.61
N THR A 298 -3.90 -5.15 -5.27
CA THR A 298 -3.79 -3.78 -5.78
C THR A 298 -3.53 -3.77 -7.29
N PRO A 299 -4.06 -2.80 -8.05
CA PRO A 299 -3.66 -2.63 -9.43
C PRO A 299 -2.22 -2.12 -9.43
N LEU A 300 -1.29 -2.92 -9.91
CA LEU A 300 0.10 -2.50 -10.07
C LEU A 300 0.45 -2.44 -11.54
N ILE A 301 0.78 -1.23 -12.01
CA ILE A 301 1.22 -0.97 -13.38
C ILE A 301 2.58 -0.29 -13.30
N ILE A 302 3.57 -0.78 -14.06
CA ILE A 302 4.90 -0.16 -14.13
C ILE A 302 5.26 0.08 -15.58
N ARG A 303 5.58 1.34 -15.91
CA ARG A 303 6.07 1.77 -17.22
C ARG A 303 7.53 2.22 -17.11
N TRP A 304 8.38 1.66 -17.94
CA TRP A 304 9.75 2.12 -18.14
C TRP A 304 10.19 1.80 -19.57
N PRO A 305 10.06 2.73 -20.52
CA PRO A 305 10.21 2.46 -21.94
C PRO A 305 11.54 1.84 -22.34
N SER A 306 12.63 2.17 -21.63
CA SER A 306 13.96 1.65 -21.92
C SER A 306 14.17 0.16 -21.54
N THR A 307 13.27 -0.43 -20.76
CA THR A 307 13.48 -1.77 -20.17
C THR A 307 12.25 -2.68 -20.26
N ILE A 308 11.06 -2.13 -20.00
CA ILE A 308 9.83 -2.93 -19.92
C ILE A 308 9.21 -3.05 -21.30
N LYS A 309 8.91 -4.30 -21.70
CA LYS A 309 8.16 -4.57 -22.92
C LYS A 309 6.74 -4.02 -22.80
N PRO A 310 6.28 -3.16 -23.71
CA PRO A 310 4.92 -2.65 -23.71
C PRO A 310 3.85 -3.75 -23.72
N ALA A 311 2.69 -3.47 -23.15
CA ALA A 311 1.53 -4.35 -23.03
C ALA A 311 1.84 -5.74 -22.45
N SER A 312 2.86 -5.83 -21.58
CA SER A 312 3.24 -7.08 -20.93
C SER A 312 2.45 -7.32 -19.63
N ARG A 313 2.38 -8.59 -19.22
CA ARG A 313 1.72 -8.99 -17.98
C ARG A 313 2.62 -9.90 -17.15
N CYS A 314 2.71 -9.63 -15.86
CA CYS A 314 3.42 -10.45 -14.89
C CYS A 314 2.42 -11.20 -14.02
N ARG A 315 2.55 -12.54 -13.95
CA ARG A 315 1.69 -13.42 -13.15
C ARG A 315 2.36 -13.89 -11.85
N GLN A 316 3.57 -13.41 -11.58
CA GLN A 316 4.28 -13.76 -10.36
C GLN A 316 3.74 -12.97 -9.16
N LEU A 317 3.82 -13.57 -7.96
CA LEU A 317 3.44 -12.91 -6.72
C LEU A 317 4.42 -11.77 -6.39
N VAL A 318 3.87 -10.59 -6.15
CA VAL A 318 4.60 -9.40 -5.71
C VAL A 318 3.89 -8.80 -4.49
N SER A 319 4.66 -8.41 -3.50
CA SER A 319 4.16 -7.68 -2.33
C SER A 319 4.55 -6.21 -2.42
N ALA A 320 3.70 -5.31 -1.94
CA ALA A 320 3.98 -3.87 -1.95
C ALA A 320 5.28 -3.49 -1.23
N ILE A 321 5.72 -4.28 -0.25
CA ILE A 321 7.03 -4.10 0.40
C ILE A 321 8.22 -4.35 -0.53
N ASP A 322 8.00 -4.96 -1.70
CA ASP A 322 9.04 -5.24 -2.70
C ASP A 322 9.36 -4.00 -3.56
N ILE A 323 8.50 -2.98 -3.54
CA ILE A 323 8.68 -1.73 -4.29
C ILE A 323 9.93 -0.99 -3.80
N ALA A 324 10.12 -0.86 -2.48
CA ALA A 324 11.27 -0.16 -1.91
C ALA A 324 12.62 -0.76 -2.37
N PRO A 325 12.91 -2.06 -2.17
CA PRO A 325 14.16 -2.66 -2.65
C PRO A 325 14.28 -2.69 -4.17
N THR A 326 13.17 -2.71 -4.91
CA THR A 326 13.18 -2.64 -6.38
C THR A 326 13.62 -1.25 -6.86
N ILE A 327 13.02 -0.17 -6.34
CA ILE A 327 13.43 1.20 -6.69
C ILE A 327 14.90 1.43 -6.33
N LEU A 328 15.35 0.99 -5.15
CA LEU A 328 16.76 1.10 -4.77
C LEU A 328 17.67 0.35 -5.72
N ALA A 329 17.34 -0.87 -6.12
CA ALA A 329 18.12 -1.66 -7.07
C ALA A 329 18.20 -0.98 -8.44
N LEU A 330 17.07 -0.46 -8.96
CA LEU A 330 17.04 0.30 -10.22
C LEU A 330 17.85 1.59 -10.16
N ALA A 331 17.92 2.23 -8.98
CA ALA A 331 18.77 3.39 -8.75
C ALA A 331 20.26 3.05 -8.55
N GLY A 332 20.63 1.76 -8.57
CA GLY A 332 21.99 1.29 -8.39
C GLY A 332 22.44 1.15 -6.93
N PHE A 333 21.50 1.06 -5.98
CA PHE A 333 21.79 0.91 -4.56
C PHE A 333 21.35 -0.45 -4.03
N PRO A 334 22.19 -1.18 -3.28
CA PRO A 334 21.75 -2.40 -2.64
C PRO A 334 20.69 -2.08 -1.57
N ALA A 335 19.60 -2.85 -1.53
CA ALA A 335 18.71 -2.83 -0.38
C ALA A 335 19.47 -3.34 0.84
N GLY A 336 19.54 -2.60 1.92
CA GLY A 336 20.18 -3.03 3.16
C GLY A 336 19.31 -4.05 3.93
N PRO A 337 19.80 -4.61 5.04
CA PRO A 337 19.09 -5.62 5.84
C PRO A 337 17.82 -5.09 6.53
N SER A 338 17.60 -3.78 6.50
CA SER A 338 16.39 -3.16 7.04
C SER A 338 15.15 -3.41 6.19
N TYR A 339 15.31 -3.76 4.91
CA TYR A 339 14.19 -4.07 4.01
C TYR A 339 13.92 -5.58 4.01
N VAL A 340 12.67 -5.99 4.26
CA VAL A 340 12.25 -7.40 4.20
C VAL A 340 11.60 -7.75 2.86
N GLY A 341 11.28 -6.74 2.08
CA GLY A 341 10.87 -6.88 0.68
C GLY A 341 11.98 -7.47 -0.18
N LYS A 342 11.61 -8.03 -1.33
CA LYS A 342 12.51 -8.63 -2.31
C LYS A 342 12.43 -7.84 -3.62
N SER A 343 13.58 -7.42 -4.17
CA SER A 343 13.57 -6.76 -5.48
C SER A 343 13.03 -7.70 -6.56
N PHE A 344 12.17 -7.17 -7.40
CA PHE A 344 11.62 -7.86 -8.58
C PHE A 344 12.12 -7.26 -9.91
N THR A 345 13.30 -6.67 -9.93
CA THR A 345 13.91 -6.11 -11.14
C THR A 345 13.97 -7.12 -12.29
N SER A 346 14.24 -8.39 -12.00
CA SER A 346 14.24 -9.47 -13.00
C SER A 346 12.90 -9.65 -13.70
N LEU A 347 11.78 -9.42 -13.00
CA LEU A 347 10.44 -9.50 -13.61
C LEU A 347 10.22 -8.35 -14.60
N LEU A 348 10.75 -7.15 -14.31
CA LEU A 348 10.70 -6.00 -15.22
C LEU A 348 11.47 -6.24 -16.52
N GLU A 349 12.50 -7.07 -16.47
CA GLU A 349 13.29 -7.53 -17.62
C GLU A 349 12.61 -8.70 -18.38
N GLY A 350 11.40 -9.11 -17.97
CA GLY A 350 10.66 -10.20 -18.58
C GLY A 350 11.13 -11.62 -18.19
N LYS A 351 11.95 -11.76 -17.12
CA LYS A 351 12.35 -13.06 -16.59
C LYS A 351 11.25 -13.63 -15.71
N GLU A 352 10.85 -14.87 -15.93
CA GLU A 352 9.76 -15.53 -15.17
C GLU A 352 10.23 -16.17 -13.84
N ALA A 353 11.28 -15.65 -13.21
CA ALA A 353 11.76 -16.20 -11.94
C ALA A 353 10.83 -15.76 -10.79
N PRO A 354 10.20 -16.69 -10.03
CA PRO A 354 9.35 -16.32 -8.91
C PRO A 354 10.19 -15.63 -7.82
N THR A 355 9.70 -14.49 -7.35
CA THR A 355 10.32 -13.78 -6.22
C THR A 355 9.81 -14.30 -4.89
N ARG A 356 8.58 -14.85 -4.88
CA ARG A 356 7.86 -15.31 -3.70
C ARG A 356 6.98 -16.51 -4.01
N ASP A 357 6.85 -17.43 -3.05
CA ASP A 357 5.85 -18.52 -3.09
C ASP A 357 4.54 -18.10 -2.41
N ALA A 358 4.61 -17.12 -1.50
CA ALA A 358 3.46 -16.58 -0.80
C ALA A 358 3.66 -15.11 -0.43
N VAL A 359 2.54 -14.40 -0.26
CA VAL A 359 2.44 -13.07 0.30
C VAL A 359 1.69 -13.12 1.64
N PHE A 360 1.96 -12.12 2.49
CA PHE A 360 1.38 -12.03 3.83
C PHE A 360 0.76 -10.67 4.03
N ALA A 361 -0.39 -10.63 4.71
CA ALA A 361 -1.07 -9.40 5.03
C ALA A 361 -1.61 -9.40 6.47
N GLU A 362 -1.73 -8.20 7.01
CA GLU A 362 -2.16 -7.92 8.37
C GLU A 362 -3.39 -7.02 8.37
N LYS A 363 -4.36 -7.35 9.20
CA LYS A 363 -5.39 -6.42 9.68
C LYS A 363 -5.10 -6.11 11.13
N ASN A 364 -4.94 -4.85 11.42
CA ASN A 364 -4.80 -4.28 12.75
C ASN A 364 -5.94 -3.28 12.96
N TRP A 365 -5.91 -2.53 14.05
CA TRP A 365 -6.92 -1.52 14.33
C TRP A 365 -7.04 -0.48 13.19
N HIS A 366 -8.29 -0.24 12.80
CA HIS A 366 -8.67 0.81 11.84
C HIS A 366 -10.10 1.27 12.19
N ASP A 367 -10.24 2.40 12.88
CA ASP A 367 -11.50 2.88 13.48
C ASP A 367 -12.10 1.91 14.53
N TYR A 368 -12.02 0.62 14.24
CA TYR A 368 -12.53 -0.48 15.06
C TYR A 368 -11.40 -1.46 15.37
N GLU A 369 -11.47 -2.05 16.57
CA GLU A 369 -10.54 -3.09 16.96
C GLU A 369 -10.72 -4.34 16.09
N ASP A 370 -9.63 -4.78 15.53
CA ASP A 370 -9.53 -6.07 14.84
C ASP A 370 -8.08 -6.55 14.81
N ARG A 371 -7.92 -7.86 14.68
CA ARG A 371 -6.63 -8.50 14.45
C ARG A 371 -6.81 -9.76 13.63
N SER A 372 -6.38 -9.71 12.39
CA SER A 372 -6.37 -10.87 11.50
C SER A 372 -5.07 -10.92 10.70
N ARG A 373 -4.72 -12.10 10.22
CA ARG A 373 -3.52 -12.35 9.40
C ARG A 373 -3.87 -13.24 8.23
N ALA A 374 -3.26 -12.97 7.08
CA ALA A 374 -3.45 -13.78 5.90
C ALA A 374 -2.12 -14.29 5.34
N VAL A 375 -2.16 -15.50 4.80
CA VAL A 375 -1.16 -16.09 3.91
C VAL A 375 -1.85 -16.41 2.60
N ARG A 376 -1.29 -15.97 1.48
CA ARG A 376 -1.83 -16.19 0.16
C ARG A 376 -0.73 -16.70 -0.75
N ASP A 377 -0.88 -17.92 -1.30
CA ASP A 377 -0.07 -18.46 -2.38
C ASP A 377 -0.75 -18.24 -3.75
N HIS A 378 -0.31 -18.87 -4.82
CA HIS A 378 -0.89 -18.68 -6.16
C HIS A 378 -2.35 -19.14 -6.28
N ARG A 379 -2.82 -20.05 -5.41
CA ARG A 379 -4.16 -20.64 -5.51
C ARG A 379 -5.00 -20.51 -4.23
N PHE A 380 -4.37 -20.62 -3.06
CA PHE A 380 -5.09 -20.64 -1.80
C PHE A 380 -4.81 -19.43 -0.95
N LYS A 381 -5.82 -19.01 -0.19
CA LYS A 381 -5.68 -18.03 0.87
C LYS A 381 -6.15 -18.60 2.19
N TYR A 382 -5.31 -18.45 3.21
CA TYR A 382 -5.61 -18.76 4.61
C TYR A 382 -5.69 -17.47 5.42
N ILE A 383 -6.75 -17.30 6.20
CA ILE A 383 -6.93 -16.17 7.12
C ILE A 383 -7.12 -16.73 8.53
N VAL A 384 -6.44 -16.12 9.51
CA VAL A 384 -6.68 -16.37 10.94
C VAL A 384 -7.20 -15.10 11.61
N ASN A 385 -8.38 -15.22 12.25
CA ASN A 385 -9.05 -14.14 12.97
C ASN A 385 -8.78 -14.30 14.47
N HIS A 386 -7.89 -13.46 15.01
CA HIS A 386 -7.51 -13.50 16.43
C HIS A 386 -8.63 -13.01 17.35
N TYR A 387 -9.41 -12.02 16.87
CA TYR A 387 -10.55 -11.45 17.59
C TYR A 387 -11.86 -11.87 16.93
N ALA A 388 -12.07 -13.19 16.89
CA ALA A 388 -13.24 -13.79 16.25
C ALA A 388 -14.57 -13.46 16.92
N ASP A 389 -14.54 -12.98 18.16
CA ASP A 389 -15.72 -12.49 18.91
C ASP A 389 -16.28 -11.18 18.36
N LEU A 390 -15.48 -10.41 17.59
CA LEU A 390 -15.88 -9.16 16.99
C LEU A 390 -16.34 -9.34 15.54
N PRO A 391 -17.38 -8.60 15.08
CA PRO A 391 -17.75 -8.61 13.66
C PRO A 391 -16.68 -7.92 12.80
N ALA A 392 -16.62 -8.26 11.52
CA ALA A 392 -15.76 -7.61 10.55
C ALA A 392 -16.37 -6.28 10.06
N THR A 393 -16.71 -5.39 11.00
CA THR A 393 -17.30 -4.08 10.68
C THR A 393 -16.41 -3.36 9.67
N PRO A 394 -16.96 -2.81 8.56
CA PRO A 394 -16.20 -1.99 7.62
C PRO A 394 -15.71 -0.70 8.28
N PRO A 395 -14.69 -0.02 7.74
CA PRO A 395 -14.21 1.24 8.33
C PRO A 395 -15.32 2.28 8.38
N ALA A 396 -15.16 3.28 9.26
CA ALA A 396 -16.25 4.19 9.59
C ALA A 396 -16.82 5.00 8.42
N ASP A 397 -16.01 5.29 7.39
CA ASP A 397 -16.44 5.90 6.13
C ASP A 397 -17.36 4.96 5.33
N ALA A 398 -16.98 3.70 5.19
CA ALA A 398 -17.78 2.69 4.52
C ALA A 398 -19.01 2.27 5.37
N ALA A 399 -18.89 2.28 6.70
CA ALA A 399 -20.02 1.99 7.60
C ALA A 399 -21.15 3.03 7.51
N ARG A 400 -20.84 4.23 7.07
CA ARG A 400 -21.82 5.31 6.82
C ARG A 400 -22.30 5.37 5.37
N SER A 401 -21.76 4.53 4.48
CA SER A 401 -22.14 4.50 3.06
C SER A 401 -23.59 4.06 2.84
N ASP A 402 -24.12 4.44 1.70
CA ASP A 402 -25.44 3.99 1.28
C ASP A 402 -25.46 2.48 1.06
N THR A 403 -24.36 1.90 0.56
CA THR A 403 -24.21 0.45 0.42
C THR A 403 -24.36 -0.27 1.76
N PHE A 404 -23.65 0.17 2.83
CA PHE A 404 -23.74 -0.51 4.13
C PHE A 404 -25.10 -0.33 4.81
N LYS A 405 -25.70 0.86 4.71
CA LYS A 405 -27.09 1.10 5.18
C LYS A 405 -28.08 0.16 4.50
N GLU A 406 -27.94 -0.02 3.19
CA GLU A 406 -28.82 -0.94 2.44
C GLU A 406 -28.60 -2.39 2.87
N MET A 407 -27.35 -2.82 3.08
CA MET A 407 -27.06 -4.15 3.63
C MET A 407 -27.67 -4.35 5.02
N GLN A 408 -27.62 -3.33 5.89
CA GLN A 408 -28.25 -3.37 7.22
C GLN A 408 -29.79 -3.47 7.11
N ARG A 409 -30.40 -2.71 6.20
CA ARG A 409 -31.86 -2.77 5.94
C ARG A 409 -32.28 -4.16 5.47
N LEU A 410 -31.62 -4.69 4.43
CA LEU A 410 -31.92 -6.02 3.90
C LEU A 410 -31.71 -7.13 4.94
N ARG A 411 -30.68 -6.98 5.79
CA ARG A 411 -30.45 -7.92 6.90
C ARG A 411 -31.60 -7.89 7.92
N ALA A 412 -32.06 -6.69 8.31
CA ALA A 412 -33.16 -6.54 9.26
C ALA A 412 -34.47 -7.13 8.73
N GLU A 413 -34.68 -7.12 7.42
CA GLU A 413 -35.81 -7.70 6.73
C GLU A 413 -35.66 -9.21 6.43
N GLY A 414 -34.48 -9.80 6.74
CA GLY A 414 -34.17 -11.21 6.45
C GLY A 414 -33.95 -11.51 4.95
N LEU A 415 -33.64 -10.46 4.16
CA LEU A 415 -33.47 -10.53 2.71
C LEU A 415 -31.99 -10.54 2.28
N LEU A 416 -31.04 -10.30 3.19
CA LEU A 416 -29.60 -10.28 2.85
C LEU A 416 -29.07 -11.72 2.75
N PRO A 417 -28.55 -12.16 1.60
CA PRO A 417 -27.98 -13.49 1.43
C PRO A 417 -26.78 -13.74 2.37
N GLU A 418 -26.52 -14.99 2.72
CA GLU A 418 -25.38 -15.39 3.56
C GLU A 418 -24.05 -14.93 2.95
N THR A 419 -23.87 -15.05 1.63
CA THR A 419 -22.69 -14.61 0.88
C THR A 419 -22.41 -13.10 1.00
N GLN A 420 -23.40 -12.30 1.37
CA GLN A 420 -23.31 -10.87 1.58
C GLN A 420 -23.24 -10.46 3.06
N SER A 421 -23.31 -11.45 3.98
CA SER A 421 -23.45 -11.21 5.42
C SER A 421 -22.14 -11.23 6.20
N SER A 422 -20.98 -11.46 5.56
CA SER A 422 -19.70 -11.72 6.24
C SER A 422 -19.27 -10.63 7.24
N CYS A 423 -19.57 -9.36 6.97
CA CYS A 423 -19.22 -8.25 7.86
C CYS A 423 -20.10 -8.14 9.13
N PHE A 424 -21.20 -8.91 9.20
CA PHE A 424 -22.11 -8.94 10.34
C PHE A 424 -21.93 -10.17 11.25
N LEU A 425 -21.06 -11.11 10.88
CA LEU A 425 -20.86 -12.34 11.67
C LEU A 425 -20.16 -12.03 12.99
N ALA A 426 -20.76 -12.42 14.10
CA ALA A 426 -20.17 -12.41 15.44
C ALA A 426 -20.75 -13.60 16.25
N PRO A 427 -19.95 -14.62 16.58
CA PRO A 427 -18.53 -14.77 16.25
C PRO A 427 -18.28 -15.04 14.76
N ARG A 428 -17.12 -14.59 14.26
CA ARG A 428 -16.59 -14.96 12.94
C ARG A 428 -15.90 -16.35 13.00
N PRO A 429 -15.71 -17.03 11.86
CA PRO A 429 -14.80 -18.17 11.79
C PRO A 429 -13.41 -17.78 12.31
N ARG A 430 -12.82 -18.60 13.17
CA ARG A 430 -11.43 -18.38 13.64
C ARG A 430 -10.42 -18.54 12.53
N GLU A 431 -10.71 -19.44 11.59
CA GLU A 431 -9.87 -19.74 10.45
C GLU A 431 -10.72 -19.80 9.19
N GLU A 432 -10.17 -19.27 8.14
CA GLU A 432 -10.79 -19.27 6.83
C GLU A 432 -9.77 -19.81 5.82
N LEU A 433 -10.24 -20.61 4.86
CA LEU A 433 -9.44 -21.09 3.73
C LEU A 433 -10.27 -20.95 2.47
N TYR A 434 -9.66 -20.41 1.42
CA TYR A 434 -10.30 -20.19 0.13
C TYR A 434 -9.46 -20.76 -1.00
N ASP A 435 -10.10 -21.46 -1.96
CA ASP A 435 -9.52 -21.85 -3.23
C ASP A 435 -9.84 -20.77 -4.27
N LEU A 436 -8.91 -19.86 -4.51
CA LEU A 436 -9.11 -18.67 -5.34
C LEU A 436 -9.31 -18.98 -6.83
N LYS A 437 -9.01 -20.21 -7.26
CA LYS A 437 -9.31 -20.67 -8.61
C LYS A 437 -10.79 -21.01 -8.77
N GLU A 438 -11.39 -21.66 -7.78
CA GLU A 438 -12.78 -22.11 -7.81
C GLU A 438 -13.73 -21.05 -7.21
N ASP A 439 -13.20 -20.19 -6.31
CA ASP A 439 -13.95 -19.16 -5.59
C ASP A 439 -13.14 -17.85 -5.56
N PRO A 440 -13.05 -17.13 -6.69
CA PRO A 440 -12.27 -15.90 -6.80
C PRO A 440 -12.79 -14.73 -5.94
N HIS A 441 -14.01 -14.84 -5.41
CA HIS A 441 -14.62 -13.86 -4.52
C HIS A 441 -14.58 -14.25 -3.04
N GLU A 442 -13.99 -15.42 -2.71
CA GLU A 442 -13.78 -15.86 -1.32
C GLU A 442 -15.10 -15.92 -0.51
N LEU A 443 -16.14 -16.49 -1.12
CA LEU A 443 -17.49 -16.60 -0.52
C LEU A 443 -17.69 -17.89 0.26
N ARG A 444 -16.89 -18.94 -0.03
CA ARG A 444 -17.02 -20.27 0.56
C ARG A 444 -15.79 -20.63 1.38
N ASN A 445 -15.91 -20.53 2.70
CA ASN A 445 -14.86 -20.99 3.60
C ASN A 445 -14.79 -22.52 3.60
N ILE A 446 -13.65 -23.09 3.14
CA ILE A 446 -13.39 -24.53 3.05
C ILE A 446 -12.46 -25.05 4.15
N ALA A 447 -12.13 -24.25 5.18
CA ALA A 447 -11.22 -24.63 6.26
C ALA A 447 -11.68 -25.86 7.05
N GLY A 448 -13.00 -26.11 7.13
CA GLY A 448 -13.59 -27.26 7.82
C GLY A 448 -13.68 -28.55 6.97
N LEU A 449 -13.32 -28.49 5.68
CA LEU A 449 -13.47 -29.65 4.77
C LEU A 449 -12.22 -30.56 4.85
N PRO A 450 -12.38 -31.84 5.17
CA PRO A 450 -11.25 -32.81 5.30
C PRO A 450 -10.38 -32.89 4.05
N ALA A 451 -10.95 -32.71 2.85
CA ALA A 451 -10.24 -32.74 1.57
C ALA A 451 -9.16 -31.64 1.44
N HIS A 452 -9.21 -30.59 2.24
CA HIS A 452 -8.26 -29.47 2.24
C HIS A 452 -7.36 -29.43 3.48
N GLY A 453 -7.35 -30.50 4.30
CA GLY A 453 -6.59 -30.59 5.55
C GLY A 453 -5.09 -30.35 5.37
N ASP A 454 -4.46 -30.96 4.36
CA ASP A 454 -3.03 -30.78 4.07
C ASP A 454 -2.69 -29.34 3.64
N THR A 455 -3.53 -28.75 2.80
CA THR A 455 -3.38 -27.34 2.37
C THR A 455 -3.46 -26.39 3.56
N LEU A 456 -4.45 -26.61 4.43
CA LEU A 456 -4.63 -25.83 5.65
C LEU A 456 -3.43 -25.98 6.60
N ALA A 457 -2.93 -27.20 6.79
CA ALA A 457 -1.76 -27.48 7.63
C ALA A 457 -0.50 -26.79 7.09
N ARG A 458 -0.27 -26.82 5.78
CA ARG A 458 0.84 -26.12 5.10
C ARG A 458 0.77 -24.62 5.32
N LEU A 459 -0.34 -23.97 5.01
CA LEU A 459 -0.49 -22.51 5.15
C LEU A 459 -0.44 -22.05 6.62
N ARG A 460 -0.94 -22.86 7.57
CA ARG A 460 -0.72 -22.62 9.00
C ARG A 460 0.76 -22.67 9.38
N ALA A 461 1.53 -23.58 8.79
CA ALA A 461 2.97 -23.67 9.02
C ALA A 461 3.71 -22.44 8.45
N GLU A 462 3.36 -21.99 7.24
CA GLU A 462 3.91 -20.77 6.63
C GLU A 462 3.58 -19.54 7.47
N TYR A 463 2.36 -19.40 7.96
CA TYR A 463 1.96 -18.34 8.88
C TYR A 463 2.82 -18.33 10.16
N ARG A 464 3.00 -19.50 10.79
CA ARG A 464 3.85 -19.60 12.00
C ARG A 464 5.29 -19.22 11.75
N GLN A 465 5.86 -19.62 10.62
CA GLN A 465 7.21 -19.23 10.21
C GLN A 465 7.33 -17.73 9.96
N TRP A 466 6.33 -17.14 9.30
CA TRP A 466 6.30 -15.70 9.05
C TRP A 466 6.25 -14.90 10.38
N ARG A 467 5.42 -15.33 11.35
CA ARG A 467 5.39 -14.72 12.69
C ARG A 467 6.75 -14.71 13.38
N VAL A 468 7.46 -15.82 13.30
CA VAL A 468 8.81 -15.93 13.90
C VAL A 468 9.78 -14.98 13.17
N ARG A 469 9.79 -14.98 11.84
CA ARG A 469 10.68 -14.12 11.04
C ARG A 469 10.42 -12.64 11.25
N THR A 470 9.17 -12.24 11.37
CA THR A 470 8.78 -10.83 11.58
C THR A 470 8.81 -10.42 13.05
N ARG A 471 9.06 -11.37 13.95
CA ARG A 471 9.00 -11.16 15.42
C ARG A 471 7.66 -10.58 15.87
N GLU A 472 6.58 -11.02 15.20
CA GLU A 472 5.23 -10.54 15.49
C GLU A 472 4.84 -10.80 16.94
N LYS A 473 4.40 -9.75 17.63
CA LYS A 473 3.88 -9.82 18.98
C LYS A 473 2.36 -9.69 18.97
N THR A 474 1.69 -10.44 19.83
CA THR A 474 0.27 -10.24 20.10
C THR A 474 0.11 -9.10 21.09
N PRO A 475 -0.68 -8.06 20.81
CA PRO A 475 -0.96 -7.01 21.76
C PRO A 475 -1.57 -7.58 23.08
N ARG A 476 -1.17 -7.02 24.22
CA ARG A 476 -1.70 -7.42 25.53
C ARG A 476 -3.06 -6.81 25.83
N MET A 477 -3.38 -5.69 25.19
CA MET A 477 -4.66 -5.00 25.30
C MET A 477 -5.24 -4.74 23.91
N ARG A 478 -6.55 -4.71 23.83
CA ARG A 478 -7.30 -4.27 22.65
C ARG A 478 -7.34 -2.74 22.62
N THR A 479 -7.20 -2.17 21.44
CA THR A 479 -7.39 -0.74 21.22
C THR A 479 -8.89 -0.44 21.18
N PRO A 480 -9.41 0.55 21.92
CA PRO A 480 -10.82 0.89 21.89
C PRO A 480 -11.31 1.33 20.51
N ASP A 481 -12.56 0.99 20.18
CA ASP A 481 -13.23 1.46 18.97
C ASP A 481 -13.47 2.97 19.05
N GLU A 482 -13.15 3.69 17.97
CA GLU A 482 -13.45 5.14 17.88
C GLU A 482 -14.87 5.45 17.44
N PHE A 483 -15.57 4.45 16.90
CA PHE A 483 -16.95 4.60 16.45
C PHE A 483 -17.79 3.41 16.96
N ASP A 484 -19.07 3.65 17.09
CA ASP A 484 -20.04 2.59 17.36
C ASP A 484 -20.23 1.72 16.12
N ARG A 485 -20.14 0.39 16.28
CA ARG A 485 -20.14 -0.57 15.17
C ARG A 485 -21.47 -0.66 14.42
N VAL A 486 -22.55 -0.26 15.02
CA VAL A 486 -23.91 -0.33 14.43
C VAL A 486 -24.28 0.99 13.76
N THR A 487 -24.04 2.10 14.47
CA THR A 487 -24.49 3.43 14.03
C THR A 487 -23.40 4.21 13.28
N GLY A 488 -22.14 3.81 13.35
CA GLY A 488 -20.99 4.55 12.81
C GLY A 488 -20.75 5.90 13.50
N LYS A 489 -21.42 6.19 14.63
CA LYS A 489 -21.27 7.45 15.39
C LYS A 489 -19.98 7.41 16.21
N PRO A 490 -19.30 8.57 16.39
CA PRO A 490 -18.13 8.65 17.24
C PRO A 490 -18.40 8.19 18.68
N THR A 491 -17.45 7.45 19.26
CA THR A 491 -17.42 7.10 20.70
C THR A 491 -16.55 8.07 21.48
N PRO A 492 -16.62 8.08 22.82
CA PRO A 492 -15.71 8.86 23.66
C PRO A 492 -14.22 8.52 23.45
N ALA A 493 -13.90 7.30 23.00
CA ALA A 493 -12.54 6.87 22.71
C ALA A 493 -11.90 7.60 21.52
N ARG A 494 -12.70 8.26 20.67
CA ARG A 494 -12.23 9.04 19.52
C ARG A 494 -11.46 10.32 19.90
N ILE A 495 -11.41 10.67 21.16
CA ILE A 495 -10.69 11.84 21.67
C ILE A 495 -9.17 11.69 21.56
N ARG A 496 -8.68 10.50 21.18
CA ARG A 496 -7.24 10.23 21.14
C ARG A 496 -6.52 11.13 20.13
N PRO A 497 -5.45 11.85 20.56
CA PRO A 497 -4.56 12.50 19.63
C PRO A 497 -3.91 11.45 18.70
N ARG A 498 -3.45 11.88 17.53
CA ARG A 498 -2.66 11.03 16.61
C ARG A 498 -1.25 10.83 17.17
N TRP A 499 -1.15 10.13 18.29
CA TRP A 499 0.12 9.84 18.94
C TRP A 499 0.85 8.70 18.25
N SER A 500 2.18 8.72 18.34
CA SER A 500 2.99 7.56 17.99
C SER A 500 2.68 6.39 18.93
N LYS A 501 3.01 5.17 18.50
CA LYS A 501 2.89 3.97 19.34
C LYS A 501 3.60 4.17 20.69
N GLN A 502 4.82 4.71 20.66
CA GLN A 502 5.60 4.97 21.87
C GLN A 502 4.86 5.90 22.84
N LYS A 503 4.29 7.01 22.33
CA LYS A 503 3.52 7.94 23.17
C LYS A 503 2.23 7.32 23.69
N MET A 504 1.56 6.45 22.93
CA MET A 504 0.37 5.71 23.37
C MET A 504 0.71 4.77 24.55
N ILE A 505 1.91 4.19 24.56
CA ILE A 505 2.42 3.37 25.66
C ILE A 505 2.71 4.24 26.89
N GLU A 506 3.42 5.36 26.70
CA GLU A 506 3.77 6.30 27.78
C GLU A 506 2.54 6.86 28.49
N GLU A 507 1.48 7.14 27.75
CA GLU A 507 0.21 7.65 28.27
C GLU A 507 -0.74 6.53 28.77
N GLY A 508 -0.29 5.26 28.74
CA GLY A 508 -1.05 4.11 29.25
C GLY A 508 -2.28 3.72 28.42
N VAL A 509 -2.39 4.21 27.18
CA VAL A 509 -3.50 3.89 26.27
C VAL A 509 -3.37 2.47 25.73
N ILE A 510 -2.13 2.03 25.50
CA ILE A 510 -1.79 0.64 25.10
C ILE A 510 -0.62 0.13 25.95
N LEU A 511 -0.54 -1.19 26.12
CA LEU A 511 0.62 -1.83 26.79
C LEU A 511 1.73 -2.12 25.80
N PRO A 512 3.01 -2.07 26.25
CA PRO A 512 4.18 -2.34 25.42
C PRO A 512 4.25 -3.78 24.87
#